data_a715d6d161f988cf1895669a0c40e639
#
_entry.id   a715d6d161f988cf1895669a0c40e639
#
_cell.length_a   1.000
_cell.length_b   1.000
_cell.length_c   1.000
_cell.angle_alpha   90.00
_cell.angle_beta   90.00
_cell.angle_gamma   90.00
#
_symmetry.space_group_name_H-M   'P 1'
#
loop_
_entity.id
_entity.type
_entity.pdbx_description
1 polymer ?
#
loop_
_entity_poly.entity_id
_entity_poly.type
_entity_poly.pdbx_seq_one_letter_code
_entity_poly.pdbx_strand_id
1 'polypeptide(L)'
;MDAILALEDGTWFRGVAAGAEGEARGEVVFNTSMTGYQEVLTDPSYAGQIVTMTCPEIGNYGVSPQDVESRAPQVAGFIVRESSPIASNWRSEGTLRDYLINNHIVAIADIDTRRLTRILREKGAQNGAIMAGKVDERAAIAKARAFPGLGGMDLAKVVTTATAYEWTQGGWELGKGYRQPAGARFHVAAYDYGIKRNILRMLADRGCRMTVLPAKASAKEALALKPDGVFLSNGPGDPEPCDYAVKAIRELLESTRIPVFGICLGHQLVGLASGAKTIKMKFGHHGANHPVKDLDTGQVVISSQNHGFAVDPATLPASLRATHVSLFDGSLQGFARTDRPAFCFQGHPEASPGPHDVRYLFDRFIAMMEQSKGGT
;
A
#
# COMPACT_ATOMS: atom_id res chain seq x y z
N MET A 1 -12.04 -6.96 -28.28
CA MET A 1 -11.39 -8.24 -27.91
C MET A 1 -12.06 -8.77 -26.66
N ASP A 2 -12.43 -10.05 -26.65
CA ASP A 2 -13.12 -10.69 -25.52
C ASP A 2 -12.19 -10.83 -24.33
N ALA A 3 -12.76 -10.77 -23.13
CA ALA A 3 -12.09 -11.08 -21.89
C ALA A 3 -13.03 -11.82 -20.92
N ILE A 4 -12.44 -12.59 -20.02
CA ILE A 4 -13.13 -13.30 -18.96
C ILE A 4 -12.39 -13.12 -17.63
N LEU A 5 -13.15 -12.87 -16.56
CA LEU A 5 -12.71 -12.99 -15.19
C LEU A 5 -13.33 -14.25 -14.60
N ALA A 6 -12.55 -15.10 -13.97
CA ALA A 6 -13.05 -16.24 -13.19
C ALA A 6 -12.54 -16.17 -11.76
N LEU A 7 -13.37 -16.61 -10.79
CA LEU A 7 -13.05 -16.76 -9.38
C LEU A 7 -12.89 -18.23 -9.01
N GLU A 8 -12.19 -18.54 -7.95
CA GLU A 8 -11.95 -19.90 -7.46
C GLU A 8 -13.22 -20.67 -7.10
N ASP A 9 -14.29 -19.95 -6.71
CA ASP A 9 -15.59 -20.56 -6.39
C ASP A 9 -16.37 -21.02 -7.64
N GLY A 10 -15.82 -20.75 -8.85
CA GLY A 10 -16.44 -21.09 -10.14
C GLY A 10 -17.31 -19.97 -10.72
N THR A 11 -17.47 -18.84 -10.02
CA THR A 11 -18.14 -17.65 -10.59
C THR A 11 -17.27 -17.04 -11.68
N TRP A 12 -17.89 -16.64 -12.80
CA TRP A 12 -17.19 -15.96 -13.87
C TRP A 12 -18.00 -14.80 -14.44
N PHE A 13 -17.29 -13.88 -15.11
CA PHE A 13 -17.82 -12.70 -15.77
C PHE A 13 -17.20 -12.58 -17.16
N ARG A 14 -18.01 -12.38 -18.17
CA ARG A 14 -17.56 -12.08 -19.54
C ARG A 14 -17.65 -10.59 -19.80
N GLY A 15 -16.61 -10.03 -20.39
CA GLY A 15 -16.48 -8.61 -20.69
C GLY A 15 -15.54 -8.40 -21.88
N VAL A 16 -14.95 -7.22 -21.94
CA VAL A 16 -14.02 -6.81 -22.99
C VAL A 16 -12.64 -6.50 -22.41
N ALA A 17 -11.59 -6.75 -23.21
CA ALA A 17 -10.23 -6.41 -22.83
C ALA A 17 -10.05 -4.88 -22.76
N ALA A 18 -9.64 -4.39 -21.59
CA ALA A 18 -9.36 -2.98 -21.35
C ALA A 18 -7.86 -2.66 -21.27
N GLY A 19 -7.00 -3.66 -21.34
CA GLY A 19 -5.54 -3.57 -21.28
C GLY A 19 -4.85 -4.51 -22.26
N ALA A 20 -3.71 -5.07 -21.86
CA ALA A 20 -2.93 -6.00 -22.67
C ALA A 20 -3.66 -7.33 -22.88
N GLU A 21 -3.36 -7.99 -24.00
CA GLU A 21 -3.73 -9.38 -24.24
C GLU A 21 -2.90 -10.30 -23.36
N GLY A 22 -3.50 -11.41 -22.89
CA GLY A 22 -2.81 -12.41 -22.10
C GLY A 22 -3.61 -12.85 -20.87
N GLU A 23 -2.90 -13.26 -19.84
CA GLU A 23 -3.46 -13.83 -18.62
C GLU A 23 -2.89 -13.16 -17.37
N ALA A 24 -3.75 -12.96 -16.36
CA ALA A 24 -3.36 -12.50 -15.05
C ALA A 24 -3.96 -13.41 -13.97
N ARG A 25 -3.24 -13.60 -12.85
CA ARG A 25 -3.71 -14.35 -11.69
C ARG A 25 -3.37 -13.59 -10.42
N GLY A 26 -4.25 -13.64 -9.44
CA GLY A 26 -4.03 -12.96 -8.17
C GLY A 26 -5.22 -13.06 -7.25
N GLU A 27 -5.09 -12.56 -6.04
CA GLU A 27 -6.21 -12.35 -5.15
C GLU A 27 -7.06 -11.17 -5.64
N VAL A 28 -8.34 -11.39 -5.88
CA VAL A 28 -9.27 -10.35 -6.37
C VAL A 28 -9.75 -9.53 -5.19
N VAL A 29 -9.45 -8.25 -5.22
CA VAL A 29 -9.88 -7.26 -4.23
C VAL A 29 -10.65 -6.11 -4.88
N PHE A 30 -11.40 -5.35 -4.09
CA PHE A 30 -12.08 -4.16 -4.59
C PHE A 30 -11.57 -2.90 -3.88
N ASN A 31 -11.43 -1.80 -4.63
CA ASN A 31 -11.06 -0.49 -4.11
C ASN A 31 -12.21 0.49 -4.30
N THR A 32 -12.57 1.21 -3.23
CA THR A 32 -13.72 2.13 -3.21
C THR A 32 -13.34 3.59 -3.53
N SER A 33 -12.09 3.86 -3.90
CA SER A 33 -11.65 5.20 -4.30
C SER A 33 -12.35 5.64 -5.58
N MET A 34 -12.78 6.88 -5.62
CA MET A 34 -13.44 7.47 -6.81
C MET A 34 -12.42 7.94 -7.87
N THR A 35 -11.20 8.24 -7.43
CA THR A 35 -10.08 8.76 -8.23
C THR A 35 -8.79 8.09 -7.80
N GLY A 36 -7.69 8.35 -8.52
CA GLY A 36 -6.36 7.84 -8.15
C GLY A 36 -6.10 6.43 -8.67
N TYR A 37 -6.71 6.05 -9.78
CA TYR A 37 -6.50 4.71 -10.35
C TYR A 37 -5.05 4.48 -10.79
N GLN A 38 -4.30 5.51 -11.20
CA GLN A 38 -2.90 5.37 -11.58
C GLN A 38 -2.00 5.15 -10.37
N GLU A 39 -2.28 5.85 -9.27
CA GLU A 39 -1.62 5.64 -7.97
C GLU A 39 -1.93 4.22 -7.46
N VAL A 40 -3.18 3.74 -7.57
CA VAL A 40 -3.57 2.37 -7.23
C VAL A 40 -2.80 1.35 -8.08
N LEU A 41 -2.70 1.55 -9.40
CA LEU A 41 -1.96 0.67 -10.30
C LEU A 41 -0.48 0.57 -9.94
N THR A 42 0.11 1.65 -9.43
CA THR A 42 1.55 1.77 -9.14
C THR A 42 1.91 1.60 -7.67
N ASP A 43 0.93 1.40 -6.77
CA ASP A 43 1.17 1.10 -5.35
C ASP A 43 1.69 -0.33 -5.19
N PRO A 44 2.93 -0.53 -4.69
CA PRO A 44 3.50 -1.86 -4.50
C PRO A 44 2.69 -2.77 -3.57
N SER A 45 1.87 -2.21 -2.68
CA SER A 45 1.02 -2.98 -1.78
C SER A 45 -0.02 -3.84 -2.50
N TYR A 46 -0.29 -3.58 -3.81
CA TYR A 46 -1.16 -4.42 -4.64
C TYR A 46 -0.44 -5.56 -5.39
N ALA A 47 0.86 -5.78 -5.15
CA ALA A 47 1.55 -6.90 -5.81
C ALA A 47 0.86 -8.24 -5.47
N GLY A 48 0.60 -9.06 -6.51
CA GLY A 48 -0.14 -10.31 -6.39
C GLY A 48 -1.67 -10.16 -6.34
N GLN A 49 -2.22 -8.95 -6.47
CA GLN A 49 -3.66 -8.69 -6.44
C GLN A 49 -4.20 -8.24 -7.81
N ILE A 50 -5.42 -8.70 -8.12
CA ILE A 50 -6.25 -8.20 -9.22
C ILE A 50 -7.22 -7.18 -8.61
N VAL A 51 -7.07 -5.91 -8.98
CA VAL A 51 -7.80 -4.81 -8.35
C VAL A 51 -9.06 -4.45 -9.13
N THR A 52 -10.21 -4.48 -8.46
CA THR A 52 -11.49 -4.01 -8.97
C THR A 52 -11.76 -2.59 -8.50
N MET A 53 -11.89 -1.63 -9.41
CA MET A 53 -12.38 -0.30 -9.07
C MET A 53 -13.92 -0.33 -8.97
N THR A 54 -14.46 0.12 -7.82
CA THR A 54 -15.92 0.16 -7.65
C THR A 54 -16.56 1.39 -8.26
N CYS A 55 -15.77 2.45 -8.53
CA CYS A 55 -16.23 3.60 -9.30
C CYS A 55 -16.60 3.14 -10.72
N PRO A 56 -17.80 3.48 -11.23
CA PRO A 56 -18.27 2.95 -12.49
C PRO A 56 -17.43 3.34 -13.71
N GLU A 57 -16.97 4.59 -13.76
CA GLU A 57 -16.19 5.12 -14.89
C GLU A 57 -14.74 5.38 -14.45
N ILE A 58 -13.81 4.71 -15.10
CA ILE A 58 -12.38 4.79 -14.83
C ILE A 58 -11.62 5.13 -16.13
N GLY A 59 -10.54 5.93 -16.00
CA GLY A 59 -9.76 6.40 -17.15
C GLY A 59 -10.15 7.79 -17.66
N ASN A 60 -11.19 8.39 -17.10
CA ASN A 60 -11.79 9.64 -17.56
C ASN A 60 -10.88 10.88 -17.46
N TYR A 61 -9.82 10.86 -16.62
CA TYR A 61 -8.82 11.94 -16.57
C TYR A 61 -7.44 11.55 -17.14
N GLY A 62 -7.33 10.37 -17.77
CA GLY A 62 -6.10 9.89 -18.39
C GLY A 62 -5.01 9.50 -17.40
N VAL A 63 -3.76 9.55 -17.85
CA VAL A 63 -2.57 9.23 -17.05
C VAL A 63 -1.54 10.35 -17.14
N SER A 64 -0.71 10.47 -16.08
CA SER A 64 0.34 11.47 -15.98
C SER A 64 1.59 10.88 -15.33
N PRO A 65 2.82 11.19 -15.82
CA PRO A 65 4.06 10.69 -15.23
C PRO A 65 4.28 11.09 -13.78
N GLN A 66 3.59 12.13 -13.30
CA GLN A 66 3.69 12.60 -11.93
C GLN A 66 2.86 11.77 -10.94
N ASP A 67 1.83 11.05 -11.42
CA ASP A 67 0.86 10.36 -10.59
C ASP A 67 1.24 8.89 -10.38
N VAL A 68 2.54 8.60 -10.26
CA VAL A 68 3.07 7.25 -10.02
C VAL A 68 3.69 7.14 -8.63
N GLU A 69 3.39 6.05 -7.95
CA GLU A 69 3.87 5.77 -6.59
C GLU A 69 5.07 4.82 -6.55
N SER A 70 5.41 4.16 -7.67
CA SER A 70 6.62 3.35 -7.81
C SER A 70 7.18 3.40 -9.24
N ARG A 71 8.17 2.58 -9.53
CA ARG A 71 8.86 2.54 -10.82
C ARG A 71 8.00 2.01 -11.99
N ALA A 72 6.98 1.21 -11.68
CA ALA A 72 6.12 0.55 -12.65
C ALA A 72 4.79 0.15 -11.99
N PRO A 73 3.73 -0.18 -12.73
CA PRO A 73 2.55 -0.83 -12.18
C PRO A 73 2.90 -2.11 -11.44
N GLN A 74 2.19 -2.37 -10.36
CA GLN A 74 2.44 -3.47 -9.44
C GLN A 74 1.27 -4.46 -9.36
N VAL A 75 0.07 -4.05 -9.79
CA VAL A 75 -1.11 -4.91 -9.79
C VAL A 75 -0.90 -6.12 -10.71
N ALA A 76 -1.42 -7.29 -10.32
CA ALA A 76 -1.42 -8.48 -11.18
C ALA A 76 -2.41 -8.35 -12.34
N GLY A 77 -3.52 -7.63 -12.14
CA GLY A 77 -4.53 -7.36 -13.14
C GLY A 77 -5.49 -6.26 -12.69
N PHE A 78 -6.32 -5.77 -13.62
CA PHE A 78 -7.19 -4.64 -13.33
C PHE A 78 -8.61 -4.86 -13.85
N ILE A 79 -9.60 -4.48 -13.04
CA ILE A 79 -11.01 -4.68 -13.35
C ILE A 79 -11.75 -3.36 -13.20
N VAL A 80 -12.48 -2.96 -14.22
CA VAL A 80 -13.33 -1.77 -14.22
C VAL A 80 -14.71 -2.11 -14.77
N ARG A 81 -15.71 -1.35 -14.36
CA ARG A 81 -17.04 -1.48 -15.00
C ARG A 81 -17.02 -0.88 -16.40
N GLU A 82 -16.50 0.33 -16.50
CA GLU A 82 -16.45 1.07 -17.76
C GLU A 82 -15.10 1.77 -17.87
N SER A 83 -14.45 1.59 -19.02
CA SER A 83 -13.20 2.28 -19.36
C SER A 83 -13.52 3.47 -20.23
N SER A 84 -13.29 4.68 -19.75
CA SER A 84 -13.55 5.89 -20.51
C SER A 84 -12.75 5.92 -21.81
N PRO A 85 -13.41 6.13 -22.97
CA PRO A 85 -12.72 6.24 -24.26
C PRO A 85 -12.00 7.58 -24.42
N ILE A 86 -12.35 8.57 -23.59
CA ILE A 86 -11.83 9.95 -23.66
C ILE A 86 -11.20 10.33 -22.33
N ALA A 87 -9.95 10.80 -22.39
CA ALA A 87 -9.29 11.43 -21.26
C ALA A 87 -9.54 12.95 -21.32
N SER A 88 -10.23 13.49 -20.31
CA SER A 88 -10.59 14.90 -20.21
C SER A 88 -9.94 15.55 -19.00
N ASN A 89 -8.64 15.78 -19.09
CA ASN A 89 -7.87 16.50 -18.06
C ASN A 89 -6.67 17.17 -18.72
N TRP A 90 -6.40 18.42 -18.35
CA TRP A 90 -5.26 19.19 -18.89
C TRP A 90 -3.88 18.60 -18.55
N ARG A 91 -3.77 17.74 -17.51
CA ARG A 91 -2.54 17.02 -17.15
C ARG A 91 -2.40 15.66 -17.86
N SER A 92 -3.41 15.26 -18.63
CA SER A 92 -3.37 13.96 -19.30
C SER A 92 -2.30 13.93 -20.38
N GLU A 93 -1.40 12.96 -20.31
CA GLU A 93 -0.39 12.66 -21.33
C GLU A 93 -0.70 11.37 -22.11
N GLY A 94 -1.81 10.70 -21.77
CA GLY A 94 -2.25 9.50 -22.48
C GLY A 94 -3.54 8.90 -21.88
N THR A 95 -4.05 7.88 -22.54
CA THR A 95 -5.22 7.15 -22.06
C THR A 95 -4.82 6.07 -21.04
N LEU A 96 -5.73 5.71 -20.14
CA LEU A 96 -5.53 4.57 -19.25
C LEU A 96 -5.33 3.28 -20.03
N ARG A 97 -6.08 3.08 -21.14
CA ARG A 97 -5.98 1.89 -21.97
C ARG A 97 -4.57 1.72 -22.54
N ASP A 98 -4.00 2.78 -23.14
CA ASP A 98 -2.65 2.73 -23.69
C ASP A 98 -1.61 2.50 -22.58
N TYR A 99 -1.81 3.11 -21.42
CA TYR A 99 -0.95 2.89 -20.25
C TYR A 99 -0.95 1.42 -19.81
N LEU A 100 -2.12 0.78 -19.72
CA LEU A 100 -2.24 -0.64 -19.35
C LEU A 100 -1.57 -1.54 -20.41
N ILE A 101 -1.79 -1.27 -21.71
CA ILE A 101 -1.19 -2.04 -22.82
C ILE A 101 0.34 -1.91 -22.79
N ASN A 102 0.85 -0.68 -22.71
CA ASN A 102 2.29 -0.39 -22.72
C ASN A 102 3.03 -0.99 -21.52
N ASN A 103 2.34 -1.17 -20.39
CA ASN A 103 2.88 -1.80 -19.19
C ASN A 103 2.50 -3.29 -19.06
N HIS A 104 1.94 -3.92 -20.10
CA HIS A 104 1.57 -5.33 -20.13
C HIS A 104 0.57 -5.75 -19.04
N ILE A 105 -0.30 -4.85 -18.58
CA ILE A 105 -1.33 -5.14 -17.59
C ILE A 105 -2.57 -5.69 -18.28
N VAL A 106 -2.92 -6.93 -17.93
CA VAL A 106 -4.17 -7.55 -18.38
C VAL A 106 -5.34 -6.94 -17.61
N ALA A 107 -6.32 -6.43 -18.33
CA ALA A 107 -7.47 -5.77 -17.72
C ALA A 107 -8.78 -6.16 -18.42
N ILE A 108 -9.86 -6.17 -17.64
CA ILE A 108 -11.22 -6.44 -18.13
C ILE A 108 -12.17 -5.29 -17.78
N ALA A 109 -13.01 -4.91 -18.73
CA ALA A 109 -14.09 -3.96 -18.54
C ALA A 109 -15.44 -4.58 -18.95
N ASP A 110 -16.51 -3.81 -18.77
CA ASP A 110 -17.89 -4.18 -19.17
C ASP A 110 -18.42 -5.41 -18.42
N ILE A 111 -18.05 -5.52 -17.13
CA ILE A 111 -18.61 -6.53 -16.24
C ILE A 111 -19.39 -5.89 -15.09
N ASP A 112 -20.25 -6.65 -14.44
CA ASP A 112 -20.97 -6.22 -13.24
C ASP A 112 -20.04 -6.19 -12.01
N THR A 113 -19.27 -5.10 -11.88
CA THR A 113 -18.37 -4.88 -10.72
C THR A 113 -19.12 -4.75 -9.38
N ARG A 114 -20.41 -4.34 -9.40
CA ARG A 114 -21.24 -4.31 -8.20
C ARG A 114 -21.54 -5.71 -7.71
N ARG A 115 -21.93 -6.63 -8.62
CA ARG A 115 -22.11 -8.05 -8.28
C ARG A 115 -20.81 -8.68 -7.78
N LEU A 116 -19.68 -8.40 -8.45
CA LEU A 116 -18.36 -8.88 -8.03
C LEU A 116 -18.02 -8.39 -6.61
N THR A 117 -18.17 -7.10 -6.33
CA THR A 117 -17.92 -6.51 -5.01
C THR A 117 -18.79 -7.15 -3.92
N ARG A 118 -20.07 -7.44 -4.21
CA ARG A 118 -20.96 -8.14 -3.27
C ARG A 118 -20.46 -9.54 -2.97
N ILE A 119 -20.04 -10.29 -3.98
CA ILE A 119 -19.47 -11.64 -3.81
C ILE A 119 -18.25 -11.58 -2.87
N LEU A 120 -17.33 -10.66 -3.12
CA LEU A 120 -16.11 -10.50 -2.30
C LEU A 120 -16.42 -10.08 -0.86
N ARG A 121 -17.42 -9.23 -0.64
CA ARG A 121 -17.86 -8.85 0.71
C ARG A 121 -18.50 -10.02 1.47
N GLU A 122 -19.31 -10.82 0.79
CA GLU A 122 -20.06 -11.93 1.38
C GLU A 122 -19.16 -13.14 1.64
N LYS A 123 -18.31 -13.50 0.68
CA LYS A 123 -17.48 -14.71 0.73
C LYS A 123 -16.05 -14.47 1.20
N GLY A 124 -15.56 -13.25 1.11
CA GLY A 124 -14.16 -12.85 1.32
C GLY A 124 -13.43 -12.59 0.00
N ALA A 125 -12.20 -12.09 0.09
CA ALA A 125 -11.31 -12.01 -1.06
C ALA A 125 -11.09 -13.42 -1.63
N GLN A 126 -11.10 -13.54 -2.96
CA GLN A 126 -10.97 -14.81 -3.66
C GLN A 126 -9.84 -14.78 -4.66
N ASN A 127 -9.24 -15.92 -4.88
CA ASN A 127 -8.33 -16.09 -5.99
C ASN A 127 -9.08 -15.95 -7.32
N GLY A 128 -8.45 -15.27 -8.29
CA GLY A 128 -9.03 -15.05 -9.60
C GLY A 128 -8.03 -15.13 -10.72
N ALA A 129 -8.57 -15.25 -11.94
CA ALA A 129 -7.81 -15.17 -13.17
C ALA A 129 -8.56 -14.34 -14.21
N ILE A 130 -7.82 -13.46 -14.90
CA ILE A 130 -8.31 -12.76 -16.10
C ILE A 130 -7.65 -13.40 -17.32
N MET A 131 -8.42 -13.66 -18.36
CA MET A 131 -7.91 -14.00 -19.70
C MET A 131 -8.46 -12.99 -20.70
N ALA A 132 -7.60 -12.38 -21.50
CA ALA A 132 -7.94 -11.42 -22.54
C ALA A 132 -7.42 -11.90 -23.90
N GLY A 133 -8.24 -11.83 -24.94
CA GLY A 133 -7.96 -12.35 -26.26
C GLY A 133 -8.54 -13.74 -26.45
N LYS A 134 -7.75 -14.79 -26.27
CA LYS A 134 -8.24 -16.17 -26.33
C LYS A 134 -8.85 -16.56 -24.98
N VAL A 135 -10.17 -16.58 -24.90
CA VAL A 135 -10.91 -16.86 -23.67
C VAL A 135 -11.43 -18.31 -23.62
N ASP A 136 -11.26 -18.94 -22.47
CA ASP A 136 -11.80 -20.27 -22.14
C ASP A 136 -12.24 -20.26 -20.67
N GLU A 137 -13.52 -20.48 -20.43
CA GLU A 137 -14.14 -20.41 -19.10
C GLU A 137 -13.56 -21.46 -18.14
N ARG A 138 -13.41 -22.71 -18.60
CA ARG A 138 -12.89 -23.80 -17.78
C ARG A 138 -11.42 -23.58 -17.42
N ALA A 139 -10.64 -23.12 -18.41
CA ALA A 139 -9.24 -22.79 -18.20
C ALA A 139 -9.09 -21.62 -17.20
N ALA A 140 -9.92 -20.57 -17.31
CA ALA A 140 -9.90 -19.43 -16.40
C ALA A 140 -10.20 -19.85 -14.97
N ILE A 141 -11.24 -20.68 -14.73
CA ILE A 141 -11.59 -21.21 -13.41
C ILE A 141 -10.43 -22.08 -12.86
N ALA A 142 -9.86 -22.96 -13.68
CA ALA A 142 -8.73 -23.79 -13.25
C ALA A 142 -7.51 -22.95 -12.85
N LYS A 143 -7.23 -21.84 -13.56
CA LYS A 143 -6.15 -20.90 -13.26
C LYS A 143 -6.40 -20.12 -11.97
N ALA A 144 -7.65 -19.69 -11.72
CA ALA A 144 -8.05 -19.03 -10.47
C ALA A 144 -7.80 -19.96 -9.27
N ARG A 145 -8.22 -21.23 -9.37
CA ARG A 145 -8.01 -22.25 -8.32
C ARG A 145 -6.56 -22.63 -8.10
N ALA A 146 -5.71 -22.51 -9.12
CA ALA A 146 -4.29 -22.84 -9.03
C ALA A 146 -3.45 -21.73 -8.39
N PHE A 147 -3.99 -20.54 -8.18
CA PHE A 147 -3.28 -19.48 -7.46
C PHE A 147 -3.25 -19.81 -5.96
N PRO A 148 -2.09 -19.78 -5.29
CA PRO A 148 -1.97 -20.24 -3.89
C PRO A 148 -2.58 -19.27 -2.86
N GLY A 149 -3.01 -18.08 -3.27
CA GLY A 149 -3.41 -16.99 -2.36
C GLY A 149 -2.21 -16.22 -1.82
N LEU A 150 -2.47 -15.15 -1.05
CA LEU A 150 -1.41 -14.30 -0.50
C LEU A 150 -0.90 -14.75 0.88
N GLY A 151 -1.64 -15.62 1.58
CA GLY A 151 -1.20 -16.16 2.86
C GLY A 151 0.11 -16.93 2.71
N GLY A 152 1.09 -16.63 3.56
CA GLY A 152 2.43 -17.21 3.50
C GLY A 152 3.35 -16.64 2.41
N MET A 153 2.91 -15.67 1.61
CA MET A 153 3.71 -15.06 0.57
C MET A 153 4.49 -13.84 1.08
N ASP A 154 5.81 -13.93 1.09
CA ASP A 154 6.70 -12.79 1.28
C ASP A 154 6.85 -12.01 -0.05
N LEU A 155 5.97 -11.05 -0.26
CA LEU A 155 6.03 -10.17 -1.44
C LEU A 155 6.89 -8.93 -1.22
N ALA A 156 7.19 -8.57 0.02
CA ALA A 156 8.08 -7.44 0.33
C ALA A 156 9.45 -7.60 -0.32
N LYS A 157 10.01 -8.82 -0.31
CA LYS A 157 11.29 -9.12 -0.99
C LYS A 157 11.23 -9.06 -2.53
N VAL A 158 10.02 -9.09 -3.11
CA VAL A 158 9.83 -9.03 -4.57
C VAL A 158 9.82 -7.59 -5.06
N VAL A 159 9.19 -6.69 -4.29
CA VAL A 159 8.99 -5.29 -4.68
C VAL A 159 10.07 -4.33 -4.18
N THR A 160 10.85 -4.74 -3.19
CA THR A 160 11.91 -3.92 -2.58
C THR A 160 12.99 -3.48 -3.58
N THR A 161 13.70 -2.42 -3.25
CA THR A 161 14.89 -2.01 -4.00
C THR A 161 16.00 -3.06 -3.91
N ALA A 162 16.77 -3.22 -4.99
CA ALA A 162 17.92 -4.12 -5.00
C ALA A 162 19.14 -3.58 -4.22
N THR A 163 19.30 -2.26 -4.21
CA THR A 163 20.42 -1.56 -3.55
C THR A 163 19.91 -0.35 -2.82
N ALA A 164 20.63 0.07 -1.75
CA ALA A 164 20.33 1.32 -1.07
C ALA A 164 20.47 2.53 -1.99
N TYR A 165 19.61 3.53 -1.82
CA TYR A 165 19.66 4.78 -2.56
C TYR A 165 19.22 5.97 -1.69
N GLU A 166 19.67 7.17 -2.09
CA GLU A 166 19.28 8.42 -1.42
C GLU A 166 18.03 9.02 -2.08
N TRP A 167 17.19 9.65 -1.25
CA TRP A 167 16.01 10.37 -1.72
C TRP A 167 15.91 11.74 -1.04
N THR A 168 15.73 12.78 -1.87
CA THR A 168 15.60 14.18 -1.43
C THR A 168 14.45 14.91 -2.10
N GLN A 169 13.81 14.32 -3.13
CA GLN A 169 12.73 14.96 -3.87
C GLN A 169 11.49 15.14 -2.99
N GLY A 170 10.94 16.35 -2.94
CA GLY A 170 9.69 16.69 -2.26
C GLY A 170 8.45 16.52 -3.13
N GLY A 171 7.31 16.99 -2.63
CA GLY A 171 6.02 16.92 -3.30
C GLY A 171 5.98 17.73 -4.60
N TRP A 172 5.06 17.32 -5.49
CA TRP A 172 4.79 18.04 -6.72
C TRP A 172 3.95 19.29 -6.47
N GLU A 173 4.29 20.40 -7.13
CA GLU A 173 3.57 21.66 -7.06
C GLU A 173 3.23 22.15 -8.47
N LEU A 174 1.97 22.57 -8.65
CA LEU A 174 1.48 23.06 -9.93
C LEU A 174 2.32 24.24 -10.44
N GLY A 175 2.77 24.14 -11.70
CA GLY A 175 3.60 25.15 -12.36
C GLY A 175 5.07 25.17 -11.95
N LYS A 176 5.47 24.38 -10.94
CA LYS A 176 6.86 24.30 -10.45
C LYS A 176 7.46 22.88 -10.56
N GLY A 177 6.62 21.86 -10.66
CA GLY A 177 7.07 20.46 -10.64
C GLY A 177 7.40 19.96 -9.23
N TYR A 178 8.31 18.99 -9.13
CA TYR A 178 8.72 18.45 -7.83
C TYR A 178 9.64 19.39 -7.08
N ARG A 179 9.31 19.65 -5.82
CA ARG A 179 10.16 20.45 -4.93
C ARG A 179 11.50 19.77 -4.70
N GLN A 180 12.55 20.59 -4.55
CA GLN A 180 13.88 20.16 -4.14
C GLN A 180 14.22 20.88 -2.82
N PRO A 181 13.82 20.33 -1.66
CA PRO A 181 14.05 20.96 -0.37
C PRO A 181 15.57 21.18 -0.15
N ALA A 182 15.95 22.41 0.19
CA ALA A 182 17.34 22.74 0.48
C ALA A 182 17.66 22.43 1.94
N GLY A 183 18.74 21.70 2.19
CA GLY A 183 19.26 21.43 3.53
C GLY A 183 18.40 20.49 4.37
N ALA A 184 18.85 19.26 4.55
CA ALA A 184 18.16 18.31 5.41
C ALA A 184 18.51 18.55 6.88
N ARG A 185 17.50 18.65 7.75
CA ARG A 185 17.65 18.72 9.21
C ARG A 185 17.84 17.34 9.84
N PHE A 186 17.24 16.31 9.21
CA PHE A 186 17.22 14.94 9.69
C PHE A 186 17.66 13.96 8.61
N HIS A 187 18.30 12.89 9.06
CA HIS A 187 18.60 11.71 8.25
C HIS A 187 17.70 10.56 8.69
N VAL A 188 16.91 9.99 7.77
CA VAL A 188 16.02 8.86 8.03
C VAL A 188 16.52 7.63 7.28
N ALA A 189 16.73 6.52 7.98
CA ALA A 189 16.90 5.21 7.37
C ALA A 189 15.51 4.62 7.09
N ALA A 190 15.15 4.50 5.82
CA ALA A 190 13.84 4.03 5.40
C ALA A 190 13.94 2.61 4.81
N TYR A 191 13.31 1.62 5.46
CA TYR A 191 13.22 0.26 4.93
C TYR A 191 12.16 0.19 3.83
N ASP A 192 12.55 -0.31 2.68
CA ASP A 192 11.69 -0.48 1.51
C ASP A 192 11.08 -1.90 1.49
N TYR A 193 9.87 -2.01 2.00
CA TYR A 193 9.04 -3.21 1.85
C TYR A 193 8.07 -3.11 0.68
N GLY A 194 8.17 -2.06 -0.13
CA GLY A 194 7.28 -1.64 -1.19
C GLY A 194 6.85 -0.18 -1.00
N ILE A 195 7.83 0.68 -0.78
CA ILE A 195 7.60 2.08 -0.38
C ILE A 195 6.94 2.90 -1.50
N LYS A 196 5.86 3.61 -1.17
CA LYS A 196 5.25 4.60 -2.05
C LYS A 196 6.09 5.88 -2.07
N ARG A 197 6.28 6.44 -3.27
CA ARG A 197 7.06 7.67 -3.47
C ARG A 197 6.54 8.86 -2.67
N ASN A 198 5.22 8.95 -2.49
CA ASN A 198 4.63 10.06 -1.75
C ASN A 198 5.01 10.05 -0.27
N ILE A 199 5.28 8.90 0.34
CA ILE A 199 5.85 8.81 1.69
C ILE A 199 7.21 9.53 1.75
N LEU A 200 8.09 9.21 0.82
CA LEU A 200 9.41 9.81 0.74
C LEU A 200 9.33 11.33 0.48
N ARG A 201 8.43 11.75 -0.40
CA ARG A 201 8.18 13.16 -0.69
C ARG A 201 7.71 13.92 0.55
N MET A 202 6.79 13.33 1.32
CA MET A 202 6.27 13.96 2.54
C MET A 202 7.33 14.10 3.64
N LEU A 203 8.24 13.15 3.77
CA LEU A 203 9.38 13.24 4.67
C LEU A 203 10.39 14.31 4.17
N ALA A 204 10.69 14.36 2.86
CA ALA A 204 11.57 15.35 2.28
C ALA A 204 11.04 16.78 2.48
N ASP A 205 9.73 16.99 2.28
CA ASP A 205 9.08 18.29 2.51
C ASP A 205 9.16 18.76 3.97
N ARG A 206 9.42 17.86 4.91
CA ARG A 206 9.61 18.14 6.34
C ARG A 206 11.07 18.24 6.75
N GLY A 207 11.98 18.34 5.77
CA GLY A 207 13.41 18.52 6.00
C GLY A 207 14.16 17.23 6.32
N CYS A 208 13.68 16.10 5.82
CA CYS A 208 14.42 14.84 5.89
C CYS A 208 15.14 14.55 4.57
N ARG A 209 16.35 14.01 4.65
CA ARG A 209 16.94 13.18 3.60
C ARG A 209 16.78 11.72 4.00
N MET A 210 16.48 10.86 3.05
CA MET A 210 16.30 9.44 3.32
C MET A 210 17.39 8.63 2.65
N THR A 211 17.96 7.66 3.38
CA THR A 211 18.62 6.52 2.76
C THR A 211 17.63 5.37 2.76
N VAL A 212 17.16 5.01 1.57
CA VAL A 212 16.20 3.91 1.37
C VAL A 212 16.98 2.61 1.30
N LEU A 213 16.67 1.68 2.20
CA LEU A 213 17.36 0.41 2.38
C LEU A 213 16.52 -0.74 1.82
N PRO A 214 17.14 -1.79 1.25
CA PRO A 214 16.45 -3.02 0.90
C PRO A 214 15.72 -3.64 2.11
N ALA A 215 14.63 -4.37 1.86
CA ALA A 215 13.83 -5.02 2.90
C ALA A 215 14.65 -5.91 3.86
N LYS A 216 15.70 -6.55 3.35
CA LYS A 216 16.58 -7.46 4.11
C LYS A 216 17.75 -6.78 4.81
N ALA A 217 17.87 -5.46 4.76
CA ALA A 217 18.92 -4.75 5.46
C ALA A 217 18.85 -5.04 6.97
N SER A 218 19.98 -5.32 7.58
CA SER A 218 20.07 -5.58 9.01
C SER A 218 19.94 -4.29 9.85
N ALA A 219 19.62 -4.41 11.11
CA ALA A 219 19.65 -3.29 12.05
C ALA A 219 21.03 -2.61 12.09
N LYS A 220 22.11 -3.40 12.02
CA LYS A 220 23.49 -2.90 11.99
C LYS A 220 23.77 -2.00 10.78
N GLU A 221 23.29 -2.38 9.58
CA GLU A 221 23.43 -1.57 8.37
C GLU A 221 22.67 -0.25 8.50
N ALA A 222 21.44 -0.27 9.02
CA ALA A 222 20.67 0.93 9.27
C ALA A 222 21.34 1.86 10.29
N LEU A 223 21.85 1.32 11.40
CA LEU A 223 22.51 2.07 12.46
C LEU A 223 23.87 2.63 12.01
N ALA A 224 24.58 1.96 11.10
CA ALA A 224 25.82 2.46 10.51
C ALA A 224 25.65 3.80 9.77
N LEU A 225 24.44 4.09 9.30
CA LEU A 225 24.08 5.38 8.70
C LEU A 225 23.96 6.52 9.72
N LYS A 226 23.95 6.23 11.02
CA LYS A 226 23.70 7.15 12.13
C LYS A 226 22.42 7.98 11.88
N PRO A 227 21.26 7.33 11.69
CA PRO A 227 20.02 8.04 11.37
C PRO A 227 19.45 8.74 12.61
N ASP A 228 18.72 9.81 12.38
CA ASP A 228 17.92 10.50 13.39
C ASP A 228 16.59 9.79 13.65
N GLY A 229 16.10 9.03 12.67
CA GLY A 229 14.88 8.24 12.73
C GLY A 229 14.91 7.03 11.79
N VAL A 230 14.12 6.02 12.10
CA VAL A 230 13.91 4.83 11.25
C VAL A 230 12.47 4.82 10.76
N PHE A 231 12.30 4.66 9.46
CA PHE A 231 11.01 4.54 8.82
C PHE A 231 10.81 3.13 8.24
N LEU A 232 9.65 2.53 8.51
CA LEU A 232 9.27 1.20 8.05
C LEU A 232 8.08 1.32 7.10
N SER A 233 8.29 1.03 5.82
CA SER A 233 7.33 1.37 4.78
C SER A 233 6.12 0.44 4.74
N ASN A 234 5.13 0.85 3.96
CA ASN A 234 4.08 -0.01 3.43
C ASN A 234 4.66 -1.12 2.53
N GLY A 235 3.84 -2.10 2.20
CA GLY A 235 4.22 -3.18 1.30
C GLY A 235 3.13 -4.24 1.16
N PRO A 236 3.30 -5.17 0.21
CA PRO A 236 2.36 -6.24 -0.09
C PRO A 236 2.57 -7.50 0.74
N GLY A 237 1.59 -8.38 0.69
CA GLY A 237 1.71 -9.76 1.14
C GLY A 237 1.43 -9.97 2.61
N ASP A 238 1.83 -11.14 3.09
CA ASP A 238 1.71 -11.57 4.48
C ASP A 238 2.92 -11.07 5.27
N PRO A 239 2.74 -10.42 6.44
CA PRO A 239 3.87 -9.99 7.26
C PRO A 239 4.60 -11.14 7.96
N GLU A 240 3.95 -12.29 8.23
CA GLU A 240 4.56 -13.38 9.01
C GLU A 240 5.83 -13.97 8.37
N PRO A 241 5.90 -14.22 7.04
CA PRO A 241 7.13 -14.75 6.44
C PRO A 241 8.27 -13.73 6.31
N CYS A 242 8.07 -12.47 6.70
CA CYS A 242 9.10 -11.43 6.72
C CYS A 242 9.97 -11.48 7.99
N ASP A 243 10.43 -12.65 8.40
CA ASP A 243 11.19 -12.92 9.63
C ASP A 243 12.47 -12.08 9.75
N TYR A 244 13.16 -11.84 8.63
CA TYR A 244 14.33 -10.97 8.53
C TYR A 244 14.01 -9.53 8.97
N ALA A 245 12.85 -9.00 8.57
CA ALA A 245 12.40 -7.66 8.93
C ALA A 245 12.00 -7.61 10.41
N VAL A 246 11.23 -8.60 10.88
CA VAL A 246 10.84 -8.74 12.30
C VAL A 246 12.08 -8.77 13.21
N LYS A 247 13.13 -9.53 12.82
CA LYS A 247 14.38 -9.61 13.56
C LYS A 247 15.11 -8.26 13.59
N ALA A 248 15.27 -7.60 12.44
CA ALA A 248 15.93 -6.30 12.37
C ALA A 248 15.19 -5.23 13.17
N ILE A 249 13.86 -5.19 13.09
CA ILE A 249 13.03 -4.25 13.86
C ILE A 249 13.15 -4.50 15.36
N ARG A 250 13.10 -5.76 15.79
CA ARG A 250 13.28 -6.11 17.21
C ARG A 250 14.63 -5.64 17.73
N GLU A 251 15.70 -5.90 17.01
CA GLU A 251 17.05 -5.44 17.35
C GLU A 251 17.11 -3.90 17.45
N LEU A 252 16.52 -3.16 16.50
CA LEU A 252 16.44 -1.70 16.55
C LEU A 252 15.69 -1.20 17.79
N LEU A 253 14.53 -1.79 18.09
CA LEU A 253 13.71 -1.41 19.25
C LEU A 253 14.38 -1.72 20.60
N GLU A 254 15.17 -2.79 20.70
CA GLU A 254 15.85 -3.21 21.91
C GLU A 254 17.16 -2.45 22.16
N SER A 255 17.95 -2.23 21.09
CA SER A 255 19.31 -1.70 21.20
C SER A 255 19.40 -0.17 21.17
N THR A 256 18.33 0.55 20.75
CA THR A 256 18.38 2.01 20.56
C THR A 256 17.15 2.73 21.10
N ARG A 257 17.23 4.06 21.15
CA ARG A 257 16.08 4.97 21.37
C ARG A 257 15.83 5.88 20.17
N ILE A 258 16.31 5.47 18.99
CA ILE A 258 16.02 6.20 17.74
C ILE A 258 14.51 6.10 17.45
N PRO A 259 13.82 7.21 17.14
CA PRO A 259 12.41 7.20 16.79
C PRO A 259 12.10 6.28 15.61
N VAL A 260 11.01 5.49 15.74
CA VAL A 260 10.55 4.56 14.70
C VAL A 260 9.12 4.89 14.31
N PHE A 261 8.87 5.00 13.00
CA PHE A 261 7.53 5.15 12.45
C PHE A 261 7.25 4.06 11.40
N GLY A 262 6.17 3.28 11.58
CA GLY A 262 5.76 2.22 10.68
C GLY A 262 4.40 2.48 10.04
N ILE A 263 4.31 2.27 8.71
CA ILE A 263 3.08 2.42 7.93
C ILE A 263 2.67 1.07 7.32
N CYS A 264 1.41 0.69 7.44
CA CYS A 264 0.77 -0.47 6.81
C CYS A 264 1.55 -1.77 7.11
N LEU A 265 2.32 -2.33 6.18
CA LEU A 265 3.17 -3.49 6.45
C LEU A 265 4.18 -3.19 7.57
N GLY A 266 4.78 -2.00 7.60
CA GLY A 266 5.66 -1.57 8.69
C GLY A 266 4.98 -1.57 10.06
N HIS A 267 3.68 -1.18 10.14
CA HIS A 267 2.88 -1.30 11.36
C HIS A 267 2.74 -2.76 11.80
N GLN A 268 2.42 -3.67 10.87
CA GLN A 268 2.26 -5.10 11.15
C GLN A 268 3.58 -5.74 11.63
N LEU A 269 4.68 -5.39 10.98
CA LEU A 269 6.03 -5.88 11.34
C LEU A 269 6.48 -5.40 12.73
N VAL A 270 6.18 -4.15 13.13
CA VAL A 270 6.45 -3.68 14.49
C VAL A 270 5.57 -4.43 15.50
N GLY A 271 4.31 -4.73 15.15
CA GLY A 271 3.43 -5.56 15.97
C GLY A 271 4.05 -6.94 16.22
N LEU A 272 4.47 -7.65 15.17
CA LEU A 272 5.15 -8.94 15.27
C LEU A 272 6.47 -8.86 16.04
N ALA A 273 7.29 -7.86 15.77
CA ALA A 273 8.56 -7.64 16.48
C ALA A 273 8.35 -7.40 17.98
N SER A 274 7.20 -6.83 18.36
CA SER A 274 6.82 -6.57 19.75
C SER A 274 6.10 -7.75 20.44
N GLY A 275 5.78 -8.83 19.69
CA GLY A 275 5.16 -10.03 20.23
C GLY A 275 3.64 -10.13 20.01
N ALA A 276 3.02 -9.20 19.27
CA ALA A 276 1.65 -9.34 18.80
C ALA A 276 1.57 -10.35 17.63
N LYS A 277 0.37 -10.74 17.26
CA LYS A 277 0.07 -11.61 16.10
C LYS A 277 -0.65 -10.83 15.01
N THR A 278 -0.61 -11.36 13.80
CA THR A 278 -1.38 -10.83 12.67
C THR A 278 -2.48 -11.81 12.25
N ILE A 279 -3.50 -11.28 11.62
CA ILE A 279 -4.63 -12.04 11.09
C ILE A 279 -4.90 -11.63 9.64
N LYS A 280 -5.27 -12.60 8.80
CA LYS A 280 -5.79 -12.30 7.46
C LYS A 280 -7.25 -11.85 7.62
N MET A 281 -7.56 -10.68 7.04
CA MET A 281 -8.92 -10.14 7.03
C MET A 281 -9.78 -10.85 5.98
N LYS A 282 -11.09 -10.83 6.15
CA LYS A 282 -12.02 -11.48 5.22
C LYS A 282 -11.90 -10.98 3.79
N PHE A 283 -11.86 -9.66 3.60
CA PHE A 283 -11.70 -9.02 2.27
C PHE A 283 -10.77 -7.80 2.30
N GLY A 284 -10.15 -7.51 3.46
CA GLY A 284 -9.26 -6.37 3.63
C GLY A 284 -9.96 -5.02 3.66
N HIS A 285 -9.15 -3.99 3.79
CA HIS A 285 -9.57 -2.59 3.65
C HIS A 285 -8.85 -1.98 2.45
N HIS A 286 -9.61 -1.57 1.43
CA HIS A 286 -9.06 -0.94 0.23
C HIS A 286 -9.98 0.21 -0.19
N GLY A 287 -9.49 1.44 -0.07
CA GLY A 287 -10.25 2.64 -0.41
C GLY A 287 -9.74 3.89 0.30
N ALA A 288 -10.31 5.03 -0.03
CA ALA A 288 -9.89 6.34 0.44
C ALA A 288 -10.94 7.04 1.33
N ASN A 289 -11.83 6.29 1.94
CA ASN A 289 -12.98 6.81 2.69
C ASN A 289 -13.21 6.11 4.02
N HIS A 290 -12.15 5.56 4.64
CA HIS A 290 -12.25 4.80 5.88
C HIS A 290 -12.19 5.72 7.09
N PRO A 291 -13.26 5.79 7.91
CA PRO A 291 -13.26 6.56 9.14
C PRO A 291 -12.47 5.82 10.23
N VAL A 292 -11.53 6.53 10.82
CA VAL A 292 -10.65 6.06 11.89
C VAL A 292 -10.77 6.99 13.08
N LYS A 293 -10.98 6.43 14.28
CA LYS A 293 -11.01 7.19 15.52
C LYS A 293 -9.61 7.22 16.12
N ASP A 294 -9.08 8.42 16.35
CA ASP A 294 -7.94 8.67 17.19
C ASP A 294 -8.38 8.57 18.66
N LEU A 295 -7.81 7.64 19.42
CA LEU A 295 -8.17 7.37 20.81
C LEU A 295 -7.57 8.38 21.78
N ASP A 296 -6.51 9.09 21.39
CA ASP A 296 -5.84 10.09 22.23
C ASP A 296 -6.62 11.42 22.20
N THR A 297 -7.15 11.81 21.04
CA THR A 297 -7.87 13.08 20.85
C THR A 297 -9.38 12.91 20.80
N GLY A 298 -9.88 11.70 20.54
CA GLY A 298 -11.29 11.40 20.29
C GLY A 298 -11.79 11.83 18.91
N GLN A 299 -10.94 12.43 18.08
CA GLN A 299 -11.30 12.87 16.74
C GLN A 299 -11.51 11.69 15.78
N VAL A 300 -12.39 11.90 14.80
CA VAL A 300 -12.56 10.99 13.67
C VAL A 300 -11.90 11.61 12.45
N VAL A 301 -11.02 10.84 11.83
CA VAL A 301 -10.28 11.21 10.63
C VAL A 301 -10.61 10.24 9.51
N ILE A 302 -10.55 10.70 8.27
CA ILE A 302 -10.74 9.83 7.11
C ILE A 302 -9.36 9.43 6.57
N SER A 303 -9.18 8.13 6.35
CA SER A 303 -7.90 7.55 5.94
C SER A 303 -8.03 6.75 4.65
N SER A 304 -6.98 6.75 3.87
CA SER A 304 -6.76 5.77 2.80
C SER A 304 -6.26 4.47 3.41
N GLN A 305 -6.78 3.34 2.89
CA GLN A 305 -6.46 1.99 3.36
C GLN A 305 -6.14 1.07 2.18
N ASN A 306 -5.14 0.23 2.34
CA ASN A 306 -4.80 -0.82 1.38
C ASN A 306 -4.07 -1.97 2.09
N HIS A 307 -4.81 -2.84 2.75
CA HIS A 307 -4.25 -4.00 3.44
C HIS A 307 -5.23 -5.16 3.55
N GLY A 308 -4.74 -6.39 3.38
CA GLY A 308 -5.48 -7.64 3.58
C GLY A 308 -5.17 -8.35 4.90
N PHE A 309 -4.20 -7.84 5.67
CA PHE A 309 -3.80 -8.32 6.99
C PHE A 309 -3.90 -7.20 8.01
N ALA A 310 -4.06 -7.55 9.29
CA ALA A 310 -4.11 -6.60 10.39
C ALA A 310 -3.43 -7.20 11.64
N VAL A 311 -2.98 -6.34 12.55
CA VAL A 311 -2.54 -6.79 13.88
C VAL A 311 -3.77 -7.15 14.70
N ASP A 312 -3.76 -8.34 15.31
CA ASP A 312 -4.84 -8.81 16.19
C ASP A 312 -4.80 -8.03 17.52
N PRO A 313 -5.80 -7.18 17.80
CA PRO A 313 -5.84 -6.38 19.01
C PRO A 313 -5.89 -7.21 20.30
N ALA A 314 -6.38 -8.45 20.25
CA ALA A 314 -6.43 -9.33 21.41
C ALA A 314 -5.04 -9.84 21.84
N THR A 315 -4.04 -9.71 20.99
CA THR A 315 -2.67 -10.19 21.25
C THR A 315 -1.70 -9.09 21.59
N LEU A 316 -2.15 -7.83 21.73
CA LEU A 316 -1.27 -6.71 22.04
C LEU A 316 -0.57 -6.89 23.39
N PRO A 317 0.78 -6.93 23.45
CA PRO A 317 1.50 -6.95 24.70
C PRO A 317 1.39 -5.60 25.45
N ALA A 318 1.65 -5.60 26.76
CA ALA A 318 1.59 -4.39 27.60
C ALA A 318 2.50 -3.23 27.13
N SER A 319 3.53 -3.54 26.35
CA SER A 319 4.41 -2.55 25.73
C SER A 319 3.78 -1.80 24.54
N LEU A 320 2.62 -2.24 24.06
CA LEU A 320 1.88 -1.60 22.96
C LEU A 320 0.55 -1.04 23.47
N ARG A 321 0.29 0.22 23.18
CA ARG A 321 -0.97 0.90 23.45
C ARG A 321 -1.65 1.26 22.14
N ALA A 322 -2.91 0.81 21.94
CA ALA A 322 -3.71 1.21 20.80
C ALA A 322 -3.90 2.74 20.78
N THR A 323 -3.77 3.35 19.61
CA THR A 323 -3.95 4.78 19.38
C THR A 323 -5.06 5.10 18.39
N HIS A 324 -5.36 4.17 17.47
CA HIS A 324 -6.38 4.38 16.45
C HIS A 324 -7.17 3.09 16.21
N VAL A 325 -8.46 3.23 15.92
CA VAL A 325 -9.38 2.12 15.60
C VAL A 325 -10.28 2.47 14.43
N SER A 326 -10.56 1.48 13.59
CA SER A 326 -11.53 1.60 12.49
C SER A 326 -12.95 1.73 13.04
N LEU A 327 -13.73 2.65 12.49
CA LEU A 327 -15.16 2.77 12.80
C LEU A 327 -16.03 1.85 11.94
N PHE A 328 -15.47 1.15 10.95
CA PHE A 328 -16.21 0.17 10.17
C PHE A 328 -16.36 -1.16 10.90
N ASP A 329 -15.30 -1.64 11.55
CA ASP A 329 -15.24 -3.00 12.11
C ASP A 329 -14.47 -3.12 13.44
N GLY A 330 -13.98 -2.00 14.00
CA GLY A 330 -13.22 -1.99 15.24
C GLY A 330 -11.79 -2.51 15.12
N SER A 331 -11.29 -2.81 13.92
CA SER A 331 -9.92 -3.26 13.73
C SER A 331 -8.89 -2.23 14.17
N LEU A 332 -7.76 -2.69 14.67
CA LEU A 332 -6.66 -1.84 15.13
C LEU A 332 -6.06 -1.07 13.94
N GLN A 333 -6.03 0.25 14.04
CA GLN A 333 -5.51 1.13 13.00
C GLN A 333 -4.23 1.85 13.40
N GLY A 334 -3.83 1.78 14.65
CA GLY A 334 -2.57 2.36 15.10
C GLY A 334 -2.25 1.99 16.54
N PHE A 335 -0.99 1.93 16.84
CA PHE A 335 -0.47 1.78 18.19
C PHE A 335 0.82 2.55 18.38
N ALA A 336 1.18 2.77 19.64
CA ALA A 336 2.46 3.32 20.05
C ALA A 336 3.09 2.42 21.13
N ARG A 337 4.40 2.34 21.17
CA ARG A 337 5.13 1.72 22.28
C ARG A 337 5.12 2.63 23.51
N THR A 338 4.99 2.02 24.68
CA THR A 338 4.98 2.73 25.96
C THR A 338 6.38 2.92 26.53
N ASP A 339 7.35 2.13 26.07
CA ASP A 339 8.73 2.05 26.59
C ASP A 339 9.80 2.59 25.62
N ARG A 340 9.44 2.83 24.37
CA ARG A 340 10.33 3.27 23.28
C ARG A 340 9.66 4.32 22.41
N PRO A 341 10.42 5.21 21.76
CA PRO A 341 9.88 6.22 20.85
C PRO A 341 9.48 5.58 19.51
N ALA A 342 8.44 4.75 19.49
CA ALA A 342 7.95 4.08 18.31
C ALA A 342 6.43 4.15 18.24
N PHE A 343 5.90 4.44 17.05
CA PHE A 343 4.46 4.40 16.76
C PHE A 343 4.21 3.96 15.32
N CYS A 344 3.00 3.49 15.07
CA CYS A 344 2.64 2.91 13.80
C CYS A 344 1.19 3.23 13.42
N PHE A 345 0.92 3.21 12.12
CA PHE A 345 -0.41 3.41 11.57
C PHE A 345 -0.69 2.40 10.45
N GLN A 346 -1.85 1.74 10.49
CA GLN A 346 -2.21 0.70 9.53
C GLN A 346 -2.62 1.29 8.17
N GLY A 347 -3.28 2.44 8.18
CA GLY A 347 -3.66 3.15 6.97
C GLY A 347 -2.49 3.91 6.34
N HIS A 348 -2.81 4.71 5.32
CA HIS A 348 -1.85 5.45 4.50
C HIS A 348 -1.95 6.96 4.74
N PRO A 349 -1.16 7.54 5.68
CA PRO A 349 -1.19 8.97 5.95
C PRO A 349 -0.63 9.82 4.82
N GLU A 350 0.12 9.20 3.89
CA GLU A 350 0.57 9.85 2.66
C GLU A 350 -0.53 10.01 1.63
N ALA A 351 -1.68 9.32 1.79
CA ALA A 351 -2.73 9.23 0.78
C ALA A 351 -2.21 8.68 -0.57
N SER A 352 -2.43 9.36 -1.68
CA SER A 352 -2.01 8.99 -3.03
C SER A 352 -2.49 7.59 -3.45
N PRO A 353 -3.83 7.43 -3.65
CA PRO A 353 -4.87 8.48 -3.53
C PRO A 353 -5.41 8.64 -2.11
N GLY A 354 -6.18 9.69 -1.88
CA GLY A 354 -7.05 9.80 -0.71
C GLY A 354 -6.95 11.11 0.07
N PRO A 355 -7.64 11.16 1.24
CA PRO A 355 -7.70 12.31 2.11
C PRO A 355 -6.38 12.56 2.86
N HIS A 356 -6.26 13.76 3.41
CA HIS A 356 -5.03 14.23 4.04
C HIS A 356 -5.14 14.37 5.56
N ASP A 357 -6.22 13.92 6.16
CA ASP A 357 -6.53 14.14 7.58
C ASP A 357 -5.46 13.58 8.52
N VAL A 358 -4.84 12.48 8.15
CA VAL A 358 -3.84 11.77 8.99
C VAL A 358 -2.39 12.18 8.70
N ARG A 359 -2.15 13.22 7.90
CA ARG A 359 -0.80 13.70 7.59
C ARG A 359 -0.01 14.19 8.82
N TYR A 360 -0.69 14.57 9.90
CA TYR A 360 -0.06 14.96 11.17
C TYR A 360 0.84 13.88 11.77
N LEU A 361 0.66 12.61 11.38
CA LEU A 361 1.53 11.53 11.83
C LEU A 361 2.98 11.70 11.37
N PHE A 362 3.20 12.29 10.19
CA PHE A 362 4.56 12.67 9.76
C PHE A 362 5.13 13.78 10.65
N ASP A 363 4.33 14.78 11.03
CA ASP A 363 4.77 15.86 11.92
C ASP A 363 5.09 15.33 13.32
N ARG A 364 4.31 14.34 13.81
CA ARG A 364 4.62 13.60 15.04
C ARG A 364 5.99 12.92 14.97
N PHE A 365 6.33 12.27 13.84
CA PHE A 365 7.63 11.62 13.66
C PHE A 365 8.78 12.64 13.69
N ILE A 366 8.61 13.80 13.03
CA ILE A 366 9.58 14.91 13.09
C ILE A 366 9.78 15.39 14.53
N ALA A 367 8.70 15.65 15.27
CA ALA A 367 8.78 16.09 16.67
C ALA A 367 9.52 15.10 17.56
N MET A 368 9.33 13.80 17.35
CA MET A 368 10.07 12.75 18.08
C MET A 368 11.58 12.79 17.78
N MET A 369 11.96 13.04 16.51
CA MET A 369 13.39 13.20 16.16
C MET A 369 13.98 14.47 16.75
N GLU A 370 13.23 15.58 16.81
CA GLU A 370 13.65 16.82 17.46
C GLU A 370 13.91 16.60 18.97
N GLN A 371 12.97 15.94 19.66
CA GLN A 371 13.11 15.59 21.07
C GLN A 371 14.31 14.69 21.35
N SER A 372 14.56 13.70 20.47
CA SER A 372 15.71 12.81 20.60
C SER A 372 17.05 13.54 20.46
N LYS A 373 17.14 14.59 19.63
CA LYS A 373 18.34 15.43 19.48
C LYS A 373 18.53 16.43 20.62
N GLY A 374 17.43 16.96 21.17
CA GLY A 374 17.50 17.98 22.24
C GLY A 374 17.72 17.43 23.65
N GLY A 375 17.61 16.13 23.83
CA GLY A 375 17.80 15.44 25.11
C GLY A 375 19.20 14.86 25.35
N THR A 376 20.19 15.24 24.51
CA THR A 376 21.62 14.86 24.68
C THR A 376 22.45 15.97 25.29
#